data_5e689201c95b3cdbc4c3361b0bce57a6
#
_entry.id   5e689201c95b3cdbc4c3361b0bce57a6
#
_cell.length_a   1.000
_cell.length_b   1.000
_cell.length_c   1.000
_cell.angle_alpha   90.00
_cell.angle_beta   90.00
_cell.angle_gamma   90.00
#
_symmetry.space_group_name_H-M   'P 1'
#
loop_
_entity.id
_entity.type
_entity.pdbx_description
1 polymer ?
#
loop_
_entity_poly.entity_id
_entity_poly.type
_entity_poly.pdbx_seq_one_letter_code
_entity_poly.pdbx_strand_id
1 'polypeptide(L)'
;SQRRGVFSTRSPHRPNPIGMTPARLVGIEGLRLLLGPCDLLEGTPVLDIKPYVPAYDAFPESRAGWIEAVEALQSEPPRFTVSWSALAQEQVQWLKVEWSVDFQQRVVEILGRDPSPHRTRRIRGRSQGGFEMGCGAWRVEFRVRDAVVEILAVKPSFPVRFLLESWRDEIPDHDAQSAFLQQWPCPELDLREGFPPSQTRPS
;
A
#
# COMPACT_ATOMS: atom_id res chain seq x y z
N SER A 1 12.43 0.69 -15.08
CA SER A 1 12.40 -0.69 -14.52
C SER A 1 12.63 -1.70 -15.63
N GLN A 2 13.50 -2.67 -15.40
CA GLN A 2 13.78 -3.72 -16.35
C GLN A 2 12.57 -4.67 -16.47
N ARG A 3 12.12 -4.96 -17.71
CA ARG A 3 11.03 -5.94 -17.94
C ARG A 3 11.49 -7.33 -17.51
N ARG A 4 10.65 -8.03 -16.76
CA ARG A 4 10.89 -9.40 -16.30
C ARG A 4 9.83 -10.33 -16.90
N GLY A 5 10.22 -11.53 -17.29
CA GLY A 5 9.30 -12.55 -17.74
C GLY A 5 8.39 -13.04 -16.60
N VAL A 6 7.14 -13.41 -16.91
CA VAL A 6 6.16 -13.84 -15.90
C VAL A 6 6.64 -15.03 -15.07
N PHE A 7 7.42 -15.95 -15.67
CA PHE A 7 7.94 -17.13 -14.98
C PHE A 7 9.12 -16.85 -14.05
N SER A 8 9.74 -15.66 -14.16
CA SER A 8 10.78 -15.21 -13.23
C SER A 8 10.26 -14.28 -12.13
N THR A 9 8.96 -14.22 -11.94
CA THR A 9 8.29 -13.38 -10.94
C THR A 9 7.25 -14.18 -10.17
N ARG A 10 6.84 -13.68 -9.01
CA ARG A 10 5.70 -14.18 -8.23
C ARG A 10 4.44 -13.33 -8.46
N SER A 11 4.34 -12.64 -9.59
CA SER A 11 3.18 -11.85 -9.96
C SER A 11 1.92 -12.73 -10.06
N PRO A 12 0.76 -12.26 -9.58
CA PRO A 12 -0.52 -12.95 -9.74
C PRO A 12 -1.04 -12.92 -11.18
N HIS A 13 -0.54 -12.01 -12.02
CA HIS A 13 -0.93 -11.90 -13.43
C HIS A 13 -0.22 -12.96 -14.27
N ARG A 14 -0.78 -14.16 -14.28
CA ARG A 14 -0.23 -15.34 -14.96
C ARG A 14 -1.25 -15.92 -15.95
N PRO A 15 -0.81 -16.67 -16.99
CA PRO A 15 -1.70 -17.38 -17.88
C PRO A 15 -2.65 -18.34 -17.14
N ASN A 16 -2.14 -19.04 -16.11
CA ASN A 16 -2.95 -19.82 -15.17
C ASN A 16 -2.90 -19.09 -13.82
N PRO A 17 -4.00 -18.48 -13.37
CA PRO A 17 -4.05 -17.70 -12.13
C PRO A 17 -4.13 -18.59 -10.87
N ILE A 18 -3.28 -19.62 -10.82
CA ILE A 18 -3.12 -20.51 -9.66
C ILE A 18 -1.89 -20.05 -8.89
N GLY A 19 -2.10 -19.70 -7.62
CA GLY A 19 -1.03 -19.34 -6.69
C GLY A 19 -0.70 -20.48 -5.72
N MET A 20 0.42 -20.35 -5.04
CA MET A 20 0.80 -21.20 -3.91
C MET A 20 1.26 -20.28 -2.78
N THR A 21 0.63 -20.42 -1.63
CA THR A 21 0.89 -19.60 -0.43
C THR A 21 1.23 -20.53 0.74
N PRO A 22 2.44 -20.48 1.30
CA PRO A 22 2.73 -21.13 2.56
C PRO A 22 2.06 -20.34 3.69
N ALA A 23 1.29 -21.02 4.53
CA ALA A 23 0.59 -20.42 5.65
C ALA A 23 0.83 -21.25 6.92
N ARG A 24 0.95 -20.58 8.07
CA ARG A 24 1.06 -21.25 9.36
C ARG A 24 -0.32 -21.73 9.79
N LEU A 25 -0.47 -23.00 10.06
CA LEU A 25 -1.66 -23.54 10.72
C LEU A 25 -1.63 -23.16 12.21
N VAL A 26 -2.64 -22.46 12.66
CA VAL A 26 -2.83 -22.04 14.06
C VAL A 26 -3.72 -23.04 14.80
N GLY A 27 -4.76 -23.56 14.13
CA GLY A 27 -5.69 -24.50 14.73
C GLY A 27 -6.68 -25.09 13.72
N ILE A 28 -7.47 -26.05 14.17
CA ILE A 28 -8.53 -26.69 13.40
C ILE A 28 -9.81 -26.69 14.25
N GLU A 29 -10.89 -26.16 13.72
CA GLU A 29 -12.20 -26.12 14.36
C GLU A 29 -13.25 -26.74 13.43
N GLY A 30 -13.56 -28.00 13.65
CA GLY A 30 -14.44 -28.76 12.79
C GLY A 30 -13.90 -28.84 11.35
N LEU A 31 -14.57 -28.20 10.39
CA LEU A 31 -14.15 -28.11 8.98
C LEU A 31 -13.39 -26.81 8.66
N ARG A 32 -13.02 -26.03 9.67
CA ARG A 32 -12.30 -24.75 9.49
C ARG A 32 -10.84 -24.93 9.86
N LEU A 33 -9.95 -24.46 9.00
CA LEU A 33 -8.53 -24.29 9.29
C LEU A 33 -8.26 -22.84 9.69
N LEU A 34 -7.75 -22.64 10.90
CA LEU A 34 -7.33 -21.32 11.37
C LEU A 34 -5.89 -21.10 10.95
N LEU A 35 -5.67 -20.10 10.10
CA LEU A 35 -4.35 -19.78 9.56
C LEU A 35 -3.80 -18.52 10.22
N GLY A 36 -2.49 -18.44 10.34
CA GLY A 36 -1.79 -17.20 10.65
C GLY A 36 -1.85 -16.21 9.48
N PRO A 37 -1.23 -15.03 9.64
CA PRO A 37 -1.19 -14.03 8.57
C PRO A 37 -0.67 -14.63 7.26
N CYS A 38 -1.42 -14.43 6.18
CA CYS A 38 -1.09 -14.89 4.83
C CYS A 38 -1.58 -13.88 3.80
N ASP A 39 -1.20 -14.06 2.54
CA ASP A 39 -1.53 -13.17 1.42
C ASP A 39 -2.80 -13.59 0.64
N LEU A 40 -3.60 -14.48 1.20
CA LEU A 40 -4.88 -14.87 0.61
C LEU A 40 -5.91 -13.76 0.78
N LEU A 41 -6.59 -13.43 -0.29
CA LEU A 41 -7.73 -12.52 -0.29
C LEU A 41 -9.00 -13.27 0.13
N GLU A 42 -9.93 -12.56 0.76
CA GLU A 42 -11.25 -13.09 1.05
C GLU A 42 -11.94 -13.62 -0.22
N GLY A 43 -12.60 -14.78 -0.10
CA GLY A 43 -13.25 -15.44 -1.22
C GLY A 43 -12.30 -16.18 -2.19
N THR A 44 -10.99 -16.21 -1.93
CA THR A 44 -10.04 -17.00 -2.75
C THR A 44 -10.36 -18.49 -2.63
N PRO A 45 -10.68 -19.20 -3.72
CA PRO A 45 -10.91 -20.65 -3.67
C PRO A 45 -9.61 -21.40 -3.40
N VAL A 46 -9.65 -22.34 -2.47
CA VAL A 46 -8.54 -23.25 -2.17
C VAL A 46 -8.74 -24.53 -2.96
N LEU A 47 -7.80 -24.85 -3.85
CA LEU A 47 -7.88 -26.03 -4.72
C LEU A 47 -7.25 -27.27 -4.08
N ASP A 48 -6.21 -27.09 -3.29
CA ASP A 48 -5.46 -28.19 -2.65
C ASP A 48 -4.71 -27.68 -1.40
N ILE A 49 -4.45 -28.56 -0.46
CA ILE A 49 -3.69 -28.28 0.76
C ILE A 49 -2.63 -29.38 0.94
N LYS A 50 -1.38 -28.95 1.08
CA LYS A 50 -0.25 -29.87 1.34
C LYS A 50 0.50 -29.46 2.59
N PRO A 51 1.02 -30.41 3.36
CA PRO A 51 1.93 -30.08 4.46
C PRO A 51 3.21 -29.44 3.91
N TYR A 52 3.70 -28.40 4.57
CA TYR A 52 5.02 -27.85 4.30
C TYR A 52 6.06 -28.75 4.96
N VAL A 53 6.96 -29.30 4.14
CA VAL A 53 8.03 -30.19 4.60
C VAL A 53 9.38 -29.54 4.30
N PRO A 54 10.09 -28.97 5.30
CA PRO A 54 11.33 -28.23 5.08
C PRO A 54 12.37 -28.97 4.25
N ALA A 55 12.46 -30.30 4.40
CA ALA A 55 13.42 -31.12 3.66
C ALA A 55 13.19 -31.14 2.14
N TYR A 56 11.94 -30.86 1.70
CA TYR A 56 11.59 -30.83 0.28
C TYR A 56 11.22 -29.44 -0.24
N ASP A 57 10.73 -28.55 0.64
CA ASP A 57 10.16 -27.27 0.25
C ASP A 57 11.10 -26.09 0.51
N ALA A 58 12.16 -26.27 1.33
CA ALA A 58 13.12 -25.23 1.64
C ALA A 58 14.48 -25.51 0.98
N PHE A 59 14.94 -24.55 0.20
CA PHE A 59 16.27 -24.56 -0.42
C PHE A 59 17.03 -23.27 -0.03
N PRO A 60 17.51 -23.15 1.22
CA PRO A 60 18.11 -21.92 1.73
C PRO A 60 19.35 -21.48 0.94
N GLU A 61 20.07 -22.44 0.34
CA GLU A 61 21.26 -22.18 -0.49
C GLU A 61 20.91 -21.81 -1.95
N SER A 62 19.62 -21.79 -2.31
CA SER A 62 19.21 -21.43 -3.67
C SER A 62 19.43 -19.95 -3.95
N ARG A 63 19.93 -19.64 -5.14
CA ARG A 63 20.11 -18.25 -5.59
C ARG A 63 18.79 -17.66 -6.04
N ALA A 64 18.39 -16.54 -5.44
CA ALA A 64 17.15 -15.82 -5.77
C ALA A 64 17.34 -14.83 -6.94
N GLY A 65 18.55 -14.78 -7.52
CA GLY A 65 18.86 -14.00 -8.71
C GLY A 65 18.63 -12.50 -8.53
N TRP A 66 17.74 -11.91 -9.35
CA TRP A 66 17.49 -10.48 -9.28
C TRP A 66 16.78 -10.03 -7.99
N ILE A 67 16.14 -10.94 -7.24
CA ILE A 67 15.49 -10.66 -5.96
C ILE A 67 16.54 -10.29 -4.92
N GLU A 68 17.68 -10.98 -4.89
CA GLU A 68 18.79 -10.68 -3.98
C GLU A 68 19.27 -9.24 -4.14
N ALA A 69 19.38 -8.76 -5.39
CA ALA A 69 19.75 -7.38 -5.66
C ALA A 69 18.71 -6.37 -5.15
N VAL A 70 17.42 -6.72 -5.20
CA VAL A 70 16.35 -5.89 -4.66
C VAL A 70 16.36 -5.89 -3.13
N GLU A 71 16.59 -7.04 -2.51
CA GLU A 71 16.70 -7.16 -1.06
C GLU A 71 17.93 -6.43 -0.52
N ALA A 72 19.06 -6.51 -1.21
CA ALA A 72 20.27 -5.74 -0.86
C ALA A 72 20.00 -4.23 -0.89
N LEU A 73 19.29 -3.74 -1.92
CA LEU A 73 18.86 -2.33 -1.99
C LEU A 73 17.87 -1.95 -0.87
N GLN A 74 17.06 -2.90 -0.41
CA GLN A 74 16.15 -2.67 0.73
C GLN A 74 16.88 -2.64 2.07
N SER A 75 18.02 -3.26 2.17
CA SER A 75 18.87 -3.28 3.38
C SER A 75 19.80 -2.07 3.49
N GLU A 76 19.93 -1.27 2.42
CA GLU A 76 20.68 -0.01 2.49
C GLU A 76 19.99 1.01 3.42
N PRO A 77 20.78 1.81 4.15
CA PRO A 77 20.24 2.89 4.96
C PRO A 77 19.47 3.90 4.09
N PRO A 78 18.49 4.61 4.67
CA PRO A 78 17.76 5.65 3.96
C PRO A 78 18.70 6.68 3.36
N ARG A 79 18.48 7.06 2.09
CA ARG A 79 19.27 8.06 1.35
C ARG A 79 18.74 9.48 1.53
N PHE A 80 17.46 9.58 1.94
CA PHE A 80 16.75 10.84 2.11
C PHE A 80 16.29 10.98 3.56
N THR A 81 16.42 12.19 4.09
CA THR A 81 15.79 12.56 5.35
C THR A 81 14.35 13.00 5.09
N VAL A 82 13.40 12.40 5.80
CA VAL A 82 11.97 12.77 5.68
C VAL A 82 11.61 13.71 6.82
N SER A 83 11.14 14.89 6.48
CA SER A 83 10.63 15.89 7.41
C SER A 83 9.15 16.17 7.16
N TRP A 84 8.45 16.60 8.20
CA TRP A 84 7.01 16.89 8.14
C TRP A 84 6.82 18.39 8.41
N SER A 85 6.04 19.07 7.57
CA SER A 85 5.60 20.43 7.84
C SER A 85 4.72 20.46 9.10
N ALA A 86 4.54 21.62 9.69
CA ALA A 86 3.65 21.78 10.86
C ALA A 86 2.23 21.29 10.56
N LEU A 87 1.69 21.63 9.38
CA LEU A 87 0.37 21.19 8.94
C LEU A 87 0.30 19.67 8.79
N ALA A 88 1.25 19.06 8.11
CA ALA A 88 1.27 17.62 7.91
C ALA A 88 1.40 16.85 9.24
N GLN A 89 2.19 17.38 10.18
CA GLN A 89 2.35 16.79 11.50
C GLN A 89 1.06 16.87 12.32
N GLU A 90 0.35 18.00 12.29
CA GLU A 90 -0.95 18.16 12.92
C GLU A 90 -1.97 17.17 12.34
N GLN A 91 -2.04 17.07 11.02
CA GLN A 91 -2.96 16.18 10.31
C GLN A 91 -2.75 14.70 10.66
N VAL A 92 -1.51 14.20 10.64
CA VAL A 92 -1.24 12.80 10.96
C VAL A 92 -1.42 12.51 12.45
N GLN A 93 -1.11 13.46 13.31
CA GLN A 93 -1.34 13.30 14.75
C GLN A 93 -2.83 13.22 15.06
N TRP A 94 -3.66 14.06 14.43
CA TRP A 94 -5.10 14.00 14.56
C TRP A 94 -5.66 12.67 14.05
N LEU A 95 -5.24 12.20 12.87
CA LEU A 95 -5.64 10.90 12.32
C LEU A 95 -5.28 9.74 13.26
N LYS A 96 -4.11 9.79 13.86
CA LYS A 96 -3.64 8.76 14.79
C LYS A 96 -4.45 8.74 16.09
N VAL A 97 -4.72 9.91 16.67
CA VAL A 97 -5.39 10.03 17.97
C VAL A 97 -6.89 9.76 17.86
N GLU A 98 -7.57 10.42 16.91
CA GLU A 98 -9.02 10.35 16.80
C GLU A 98 -9.53 9.13 16.04
N TRP A 99 -8.71 8.59 15.09
CA TRP A 99 -9.17 7.57 14.15
C TRP A 99 -8.31 6.30 14.14
N SER A 100 -7.24 6.24 14.94
CA SER A 100 -6.27 5.12 14.95
C SER A 100 -5.65 4.83 13.57
N VAL A 101 -5.58 5.84 12.71
CA VAL A 101 -4.98 5.77 11.37
C VAL A 101 -3.52 6.23 11.46
N ASP A 102 -2.59 5.30 11.28
CA ASP A 102 -1.15 5.58 11.33
C ASP A 102 -0.43 4.97 10.13
N PHE A 103 0.15 5.81 9.32
CA PHE A 103 0.97 5.44 8.16
C PHE A 103 2.33 6.18 8.12
N GLN A 104 2.68 6.91 9.18
CA GLN A 104 3.90 7.75 9.21
C GLN A 104 5.16 6.92 8.98
N GLN A 105 5.31 5.80 9.68
CA GLN A 105 6.48 4.94 9.55
C GLN A 105 6.63 4.44 8.11
N ARG A 106 5.54 4.00 7.48
CA ARG A 106 5.55 3.53 6.10
C ARG A 106 5.94 4.63 5.10
N VAL A 107 5.50 5.87 5.32
CA VAL A 107 5.90 7.03 4.51
C VAL A 107 7.40 7.26 4.61
N VAL A 108 7.94 7.28 5.83
CA VAL A 108 9.38 7.47 6.08
C VAL A 108 10.22 6.37 5.43
N GLU A 109 9.81 5.11 5.56
CA GLU A 109 10.51 3.97 4.97
C GLU A 109 10.56 4.03 3.44
N ILE A 110 9.45 4.37 2.79
CA ILE A 110 9.37 4.42 1.32
C ILE A 110 10.13 5.65 0.79
N LEU A 111 9.80 6.83 1.29
CA LEU A 111 10.34 8.09 0.77
C LEU A 111 11.80 8.31 1.19
N GLY A 112 12.19 7.79 2.35
CA GLY A 112 13.57 7.83 2.80
C GLY A 112 14.53 7.04 1.90
N ARG A 113 14.03 6.01 1.21
CA ARG A 113 14.83 5.21 0.27
C ARG A 113 14.85 5.79 -1.13
N ASP A 114 13.67 6.08 -1.68
CA ASP A 114 13.57 6.60 -3.04
C ASP A 114 12.21 7.30 -3.26
N PRO A 115 12.19 8.64 -3.28
CA PRO A 115 10.99 9.45 -3.50
C PRO A 115 10.62 9.61 -4.97
N SER A 116 11.34 8.98 -5.91
CA SER A 116 11.07 9.12 -7.35
C SER A 116 9.72 8.52 -7.75
N PRO A 117 9.08 9.06 -8.79
CA PRO A 117 7.82 8.53 -9.32
C PRO A 117 7.94 7.05 -9.66
N HIS A 118 7.06 6.24 -9.08
CA HIS A 118 7.05 4.81 -9.32
C HIS A 118 5.65 4.20 -9.10
N ARG A 119 5.18 3.39 -10.07
CA ARG A 119 3.82 2.84 -10.05
C ARG A 119 3.54 1.96 -8.83
N THR A 120 4.44 1.06 -8.45
CA THR A 120 4.23 0.14 -7.32
C THR A 120 4.28 0.85 -5.96
N ARG A 121 5.05 1.93 -5.84
CA ARG A 121 5.09 2.79 -4.65
C ARG A 121 3.98 3.83 -4.63
N ARG A 122 3.13 3.86 -5.69
CA ARG A 122 2.05 4.83 -5.86
C ARG A 122 2.50 6.28 -5.76
N ILE A 123 3.73 6.57 -6.23
CA ILE A 123 4.30 7.91 -6.27
C ILE A 123 4.09 8.48 -7.67
N ARG A 124 3.55 9.67 -7.77
CA ARG A 124 3.34 10.39 -9.03
C ARG A 124 3.68 11.87 -8.89
N GLY A 125 4.09 12.49 -10.01
CA GLY A 125 4.24 13.94 -10.09
C GLY A 125 2.89 14.65 -10.10
N ARG A 126 2.85 15.89 -9.61
CA ARG A 126 1.68 16.79 -9.62
C ARG A 126 1.87 17.86 -10.70
N SER A 127 0.76 18.28 -11.33
CA SER A 127 0.76 19.36 -12.34
C SER A 127 1.22 20.71 -11.81
N GLN A 128 1.01 20.97 -10.53
CA GLN A 128 1.41 22.19 -9.83
C GLN A 128 2.83 22.11 -9.20
N GLY A 129 3.59 21.07 -9.54
CA GLY A 129 4.90 20.78 -8.96
C GLY A 129 4.83 19.91 -7.69
N GLY A 130 5.97 19.29 -7.35
CA GLY A 130 6.04 18.32 -6.27
C GLY A 130 5.48 16.95 -6.63
N PHE A 131 5.26 16.13 -5.63
CA PHE A 131 4.88 14.73 -5.76
C PHE A 131 3.76 14.37 -4.79
N GLU A 132 3.10 13.26 -5.09
CA GLU A 132 2.06 12.68 -4.27
C GLU A 132 2.29 11.17 -4.14
N MET A 133 2.17 10.63 -2.92
CA MET A 133 2.22 9.20 -2.65
C MET A 133 0.90 8.71 -2.05
N GLY A 134 0.38 7.58 -2.56
CA GLY A 134 -0.80 6.93 -2.00
C GLY A 134 -0.47 6.00 -0.83
N CYS A 135 -1.13 6.19 0.32
CA CYS A 135 -0.99 5.40 1.54
C CYS A 135 -2.36 4.88 1.99
N GLY A 136 -2.79 3.73 1.44
CA GLY A 136 -4.14 3.21 1.71
C GLY A 136 -5.22 4.17 1.21
N ALA A 137 -6.11 4.57 2.10
CA ALA A 137 -7.17 5.54 1.86
C ALA A 137 -6.71 7.01 1.88
N TRP A 138 -5.41 7.23 2.06
CA TRP A 138 -4.82 8.56 2.22
C TRP A 138 -3.78 8.87 1.15
N ARG A 139 -3.47 10.13 0.98
CA ARG A 139 -2.43 10.65 0.10
C ARG A 139 -1.54 11.61 0.86
N VAL A 140 -0.24 11.52 0.57
CA VAL A 140 0.78 12.37 1.16
C VAL A 140 1.38 13.21 0.06
N GLU A 141 1.31 14.53 0.20
CA GLU A 141 1.94 15.48 -0.70
C GLU A 141 3.31 15.85 -0.20
N PHE A 142 4.29 15.84 -1.08
CA PHE A 142 5.66 16.13 -0.68
C PHE A 142 6.46 16.80 -1.82
N ARG A 143 7.56 17.38 -1.43
CA ARG A 143 8.60 17.89 -2.34
C ARG A 143 9.96 17.34 -1.95
N VAL A 144 10.85 17.27 -2.92
CA VAL A 144 12.23 16.81 -2.73
C VAL A 144 13.15 18.01 -2.99
N ARG A 145 14.05 18.27 -2.05
CA ARG A 145 15.12 19.26 -2.17
C ARG A 145 16.41 18.59 -1.69
N ASP A 146 17.35 18.42 -2.59
CA ASP A 146 18.60 17.70 -2.33
C ASP A 146 18.34 16.31 -1.72
N ALA A 147 18.81 16.05 -0.51
CA ALA A 147 18.62 14.79 0.23
C ALA A 147 17.46 14.87 1.24
N VAL A 148 16.58 15.88 1.16
CA VAL A 148 15.44 16.06 2.07
C VAL A 148 14.13 15.92 1.32
N VAL A 149 13.25 15.06 1.84
CA VAL A 149 11.86 14.94 1.45
C VAL A 149 11.02 15.65 2.50
N GLU A 150 10.38 16.74 2.11
CA GLU A 150 9.49 17.48 2.98
C GLU A 150 8.03 17.13 2.68
N ILE A 151 7.35 16.55 3.66
CA ILE A 151 5.93 16.28 3.62
C ILE A 151 5.17 17.57 3.88
N LEU A 152 4.33 17.97 2.94
CA LEU A 152 3.63 19.26 2.96
C LEU A 152 2.24 19.15 3.58
N ALA A 153 1.49 18.11 3.18
CA ALA A 153 0.13 17.89 3.64
C ALA A 153 -0.29 16.42 3.43
N VAL A 154 -1.32 16.06 4.16
CA VAL A 154 -2.07 14.81 3.98
C VAL A 154 -3.46 15.15 3.46
N LYS A 155 -4.06 14.26 2.69
CA LYS A 155 -5.44 14.39 2.22
C LYS A 155 -6.10 13.04 1.93
N PRO A 156 -7.42 12.97 1.92
CA PRO A 156 -8.17 11.79 1.49
C PRO A 156 -7.81 11.35 0.08
N SER A 157 -7.88 10.04 -0.18
CA SER A 157 -7.68 9.49 -1.53
C SER A 157 -8.91 9.55 -2.40
N PHE A 158 -10.08 9.53 -1.79
CA PHE A 158 -11.36 9.47 -2.49
C PHE A 158 -11.95 10.86 -2.72
N PRO A 159 -12.56 11.11 -3.90
CA PRO A 159 -13.34 12.30 -4.16
C PRO A 159 -14.52 12.46 -3.17
N VAL A 160 -14.89 13.70 -2.89
CA VAL A 160 -15.94 14.05 -1.90
C VAL A 160 -17.27 13.32 -2.19
N ARG A 161 -17.64 13.17 -3.47
CA ARG A 161 -18.87 12.43 -3.87
C ARG A 161 -18.93 10.98 -3.40
N PHE A 162 -17.80 10.35 -3.11
CA PHE A 162 -17.73 8.99 -2.55
C PHE A 162 -17.65 8.97 -1.02
N LEU A 163 -17.61 10.12 -0.38
CA LEU A 163 -17.69 10.26 1.07
C LEU A 163 -19.12 10.58 1.55
N LEU A 164 -20.11 10.29 0.70
CA LEU A 164 -21.52 10.31 1.06
C LEU A 164 -21.87 9.03 1.82
N GLU A 165 -22.92 9.09 2.65
CA GLU A 165 -23.37 7.97 3.51
C GLU A 165 -23.62 6.67 2.73
N SER A 166 -24.10 6.77 1.49
CA SER A 166 -24.35 5.63 0.60
C SER A 166 -23.11 4.78 0.27
N TRP A 167 -21.91 5.28 0.50
CA TRP A 167 -20.64 4.62 0.21
C TRP A 167 -19.85 4.22 1.45
N ARG A 168 -20.43 4.38 2.63
CA ARG A 168 -19.75 4.21 3.91
C ARG A 168 -19.07 2.86 4.07
N ASP A 169 -19.75 1.78 3.71
CA ASP A 169 -19.25 0.42 3.85
C ASP A 169 -18.22 0.03 2.77
N GLU A 170 -18.17 0.78 1.67
CA GLU A 170 -17.29 0.48 0.53
C GLU A 170 -15.97 1.28 0.57
N ILE A 171 -15.95 2.40 1.27
CA ILE A 171 -14.78 3.29 1.34
C ILE A 171 -13.99 3.04 2.63
N PRO A 172 -12.74 2.61 2.55
CA PRO A 172 -11.89 2.48 3.73
C PRO A 172 -11.73 3.85 4.43
N ASP A 173 -11.77 3.84 5.75
CA ASP A 173 -11.64 5.05 6.59
C ASP A 173 -12.67 6.14 6.23
N HIS A 174 -13.86 5.79 5.76
CA HIS A 174 -14.88 6.73 5.27
C HIS A 174 -15.15 7.86 6.26
N ASP A 175 -15.46 7.53 7.51
CA ASP A 175 -15.81 8.52 8.53
C ASP A 175 -14.63 9.42 8.87
N ALA A 176 -13.43 8.85 8.94
CA ALA A 176 -12.20 9.60 9.15
C ALA A 176 -11.94 10.59 8.01
N GLN A 177 -12.14 10.16 6.75
CA GLN A 177 -11.97 11.02 5.59
C GLN A 177 -13.01 12.15 5.56
N SER A 178 -14.25 11.85 5.91
CA SER A 178 -15.34 12.82 5.98
C SER A 178 -15.09 13.88 7.07
N ALA A 179 -14.70 13.44 8.27
CA ALA A 179 -14.34 14.32 9.38
C ALA A 179 -13.08 15.15 9.08
N PHE A 180 -12.10 14.56 8.41
CA PHE A 180 -10.89 15.25 7.98
C PHE A 180 -11.20 16.44 7.07
N LEU A 181 -12.09 16.27 6.10
CA LEU A 181 -12.47 17.33 5.16
C LEU A 181 -13.25 18.48 5.81
N GLN A 182 -13.92 18.23 6.94
CA GLN A 182 -14.55 19.30 7.72
C GLN A 182 -13.51 20.21 8.39
N GLN A 183 -12.39 19.64 8.84
CA GLN A 183 -11.31 20.37 9.49
C GLN A 183 -10.29 20.95 8.49
N TRP A 184 -9.98 20.19 7.44
CA TRP A 184 -9.06 20.61 6.37
C TRP A 184 -9.72 20.44 4.99
N PRO A 185 -10.53 21.42 4.53
CA PRO A 185 -11.18 21.36 3.23
C PRO A 185 -10.18 21.21 2.09
N CYS A 186 -10.45 20.30 1.16
CA CYS A 186 -9.63 20.02 -0.01
C CYS A 186 -10.45 20.19 -1.30
N PRO A 187 -10.64 21.41 -1.82
CA PRO A 187 -11.48 21.67 -3.01
C PRO A 187 -11.05 20.88 -4.25
N GLU A 188 -9.77 20.54 -4.34
CA GLU A 188 -9.22 19.73 -5.46
C GLU A 188 -9.81 18.32 -5.54
N LEU A 189 -10.37 17.80 -4.44
CA LEU A 189 -10.99 16.46 -4.43
C LEU A 189 -12.36 16.44 -5.13
N ASP A 190 -13.05 17.57 -5.22
CA ASP A 190 -14.32 17.69 -5.92
C ASP A 190 -14.16 17.56 -7.44
N LEU A 191 -12.97 17.90 -7.94
CA LEU A 191 -12.63 17.88 -9.37
C LEU A 191 -12.05 16.53 -9.83
N ARG A 192 -11.81 15.58 -8.94
CA ARG A 192 -11.23 14.29 -9.30
C ARG A 192 -12.26 13.37 -9.94
N GLU A 193 -11.98 12.93 -11.16
CA GLU A 193 -12.62 11.77 -11.76
C GLU A 193 -12.06 10.52 -11.09
N GLY A 194 -12.87 9.79 -10.34
CA GLY A 194 -12.53 8.54 -9.69
C GLY A 194 -13.62 7.50 -9.92
N PHE A 195 -13.25 6.23 -10.06
CA PHE A 195 -14.20 5.12 -10.09
C PHE A 195 -14.52 4.71 -8.66
N PRO A 196 -15.79 4.32 -8.36
CA PRO A 196 -16.12 3.73 -7.09
C PRO A 196 -15.35 2.41 -6.88
N PRO A 197 -15.04 2.03 -5.63
CA PRO A 197 -14.27 0.82 -5.31
C PRO A 197 -14.87 -0.48 -5.86
N SER A 198 -16.19 -0.56 -5.95
CA SER A 198 -16.94 -1.72 -6.41
C SER A 198 -16.91 -1.96 -7.93
N GLN A 199 -16.46 -0.99 -8.72
CA GLN A 199 -16.26 -1.21 -10.15
C GLN A 199 -14.86 -1.77 -10.40
N THR A 200 -14.72 -3.08 -10.23
CA THR A 200 -13.63 -3.83 -10.85
C THR A 200 -13.67 -3.55 -12.36
N ARG A 201 -12.56 -3.09 -12.92
CA ARG A 201 -12.40 -2.93 -14.36
C ARG A 201 -12.85 -4.24 -15.03
N PRO A 202 -13.69 -4.18 -16.06
CA PRO A 202 -13.90 -5.35 -16.91
C PRO A 202 -12.52 -5.79 -17.44
N SER A 203 -12.32 -7.09 -17.39
CA SER A 203 -11.13 -7.84 -17.82
C SER A 203 -10.71 -7.54 -19.27
#